data_aee4a0f8b21c980b76f6a34d336121ee
#
_entry.id   aee4a0f8b21c980b76f6a34d336121ee
#
_cell.length_a   1.000
_cell.length_b   1.000
_cell.length_c   1.000
_cell.angle_alpha   90.00
_cell.angle_beta   90.00
_cell.angle_gamma   90.00
#
_symmetry.space_group_name_H-M   'P 1'
#
loop_
_entity.id
_entity.type
_entity.pdbx_description
1 polymer ?
#
loop_
_entity_poly.entity_id
_entity_poly.type
_entity_poly.pdbx_seq_one_letter_code
_entity_poly.pdbx_strand_id
1 'polypeptide(L)'
;MPNRSPQPLYIQACGFHSAMGQDDAIIHQCLSGAKPSNMVVDQDILNSGRQTVIGRIAQPLPQLPPAFSRFDTRNNRLALSALQQIESDVHNAIAVYGRDRIAVVIGTSTSGISDGEIAFGDKLANGEFPADYHYTKQELGNCSDFIAAYFDLSGPHYSVSTACSSSGRVFLTAQRLIRSGIVDAVIVGGVDTICRLTLNGFNGLEALSDTLCKPFDQHRNGINIGEACSINVAKQNTRACCPSRSWR
;
A
#
# COMPACT_ATOMS: atom_id res chain seq x y z
N MET A 1 -28.58 10.45 23.59
CA MET A 1 -27.20 10.01 23.52
C MET A 1 -26.32 11.22 23.74
N PRO A 2 -25.30 11.21 24.65
CA PRO A 2 -24.49 12.37 24.90
C PRO A 2 -23.72 12.69 23.61
N ASN A 3 -23.76 13.95 23.22
CA ASN A 3 -23.09 14.52 22.07
C ASN A 3 -21.57 14.48 22.34
N ARG A 4 -20.91 13.31 22.12
CA ARG A 4 -19.46 13.21 22.18
C ARG A 4 -18.90 13.96 20.97
N SER A 5 -18.26 15.09 21.21
CA SER A 5 -17.47 15.76 20.19
C SER A 5 -16.59 14.73 19.45
N PRO A 6 -16.47 14.83 18.12
CA PRO A 6 -15.72 13.86 17.36
C PRO A 6 -14.27 13.81 17.83
N GLN A 7 -13.90 12.71 18.50
CA GLN A 7 -12.53 12.48 18.92
C GLN A 7 -11.65 12.30 17.68
N PRO A 8 -10.53 13.02 17.56
CA PRO A 8 -9.65 12.89 16.43
C PRO A 8 -8.96 11.52 16.42
N LEU A 9 -8.67 11.01 15.23
CA LEU A 9 -7.80 9.87 15.01
C LEU A 9 -6.36 10.36 14.98
N TYR A 10 -5.47 9.67 15.69
CA TYR A 10 -4.05 9.99 15.73
C TYR A 10 -3.26 8.91 15.01
N ILE A 11 -2.37 9.32 14.11
CA ILE A 11 -1.37 8.44 13.51
C ILE A 11 -0.18 8.39 14.45
N GLN A 12 0.11 7.21 14.97
CA GLN A 12 1.21 6.98 15.91
C GLN A 12 2.51 6.69 15.19
N ALA A 13 2.46 5.91 14.12
CA ALA A 13 3.61 5.51 13.33
C ALA A 13 3.23 5.45 11.86
N CYS A 14 4.18 5.70 10.97
CA CYS A 14 4.02 5.64 9.53
C CYS A 14 5.23 4.94 8.91
N GLY A 15 4.99 3.86 8.17
CA GLY A 15 5.96 3.25 7.28
C GLY A 15 5.62 3.61 5.83
N PHE A 16 6.63 3.91 5.04
CA PHE A 16 6.46 4.37 3.66
C PHE A 16 7.53 3.79 2.74
N HIS A 17 7.13 3.42 1.52
CA HIS A 17 8.06 3.04 0.46
C HIS A 17 7.45 3.37 -0.92
N SER A 18 8.20 4.07 -1.75
CA SER A 18 7.79 4.44 -3.11
C SER A 18 8.98 4.51 -4.06
N ALA A 19 8.76 5.00 -5.27
CA ALA A 19 9.84 5.30 -6.23
C ALA A 19 10.86 6.34 -5.69
N MET A 20 10.51 7.12 -4.67
CA MET A 20 11.43 8.02 -3.97
C MET A 20 12.32 7.26 -2.95
N GLY A 21 12.01 6.01 -2.64
CA GLY A 21 12.65 5.21 -1.60
C GLY A 21 11.81 5.13 -0.32
N GLN A 22 12.47 4.78 0.78
CA GLN A 22 11.87 4.61 2.11
C GLN A 22 12.60 5.40 3.21
N ASP A 23 13.67 6.10 2.86
CA ASP A 23 14.46 6.92 3.79
C ASP A 23 13.94 8.37 3.77
N ASP A 24 13.64 8.91 4.95
CA ASP A 24 13.05 10.25 5.11
C ASP A 24 13.91 11.36 4.49
N ALA A 25 15.24 11.28 4.62
CA ALA A 25 16.13 12.29 4.07
C ALA A 25 16.15 12.24 2.53
N ILE A 26 16.09 11.03 1.95
CA ILE A 26 16.02 10.84 0.50
C ILE A 26 14.66 11.33 -0.03
N ILE A 27 13.58 10.96 0.65
CA ILE A 27 12.22 11.42 0.29
C ILE A 27 12.17 12.94 0.29
N HIS A 28 12.70 13.58 1.34
CA HIS A 28 12.76 15.03 1.44
C HIS A 28 13.58 15.66 0.28
N GLN A 29 14.72 15.06 -0.08
CA GLN A 29 15.51 15.51 -1.22
C GLN A 29 14.74 15.39 -2.55
N CYS A 30 13.98 14.30 -2.74
CA CYS A 30 13.14 14.13 -3.92
C CYS A 30 12.01 15.16 -3.96
N LEU A 31 11.32 15.39 -2.85
CA LEU A 31 10.23 16.36 -2.75
C LEU A 31 10.70 17.80 -2.92
N SER A 32 11.91 18.14 -2.48
CA SER A 32 12.52 19.47 -2.66
C SER A 32 13.14 19.68 -4.05
N GLY A 33 13.14 18.66 -4.90
CA GLY A 33 13.76 18.69 -6.21
C GLY A 33 15.31 18.59 -6.21
N ALA A 34 15.92 18.36 -5.02
CA ALA A 34 17.37 18.20 -4.90
C ALA A 34 17.88 16.86 -5.44
N LYS A 35 16.98 15.87 -5.56
CA LYS A 35 17.26 14.54 -6.12
C LYS A 35 16.10 14.09 -6.99
N PRO A 36 16.32 13.46 -8.16
CA PRO A 36 15.26 12.87 -8.94
C PRO A 36 14.66 11.65 -8.22
N SER A 37 13.35 11.48 -8.34
CA SER A 37 12.69 10.22 -8.00
C SER A 37 13.03 9.15 -9.05
N ASN A 38 12.84 7.87 -8.71
CA ASN A 38 13.08 6.77 -9.64
C ASN A 38 11.92 6.61 -10.64
N MET A 39 11.73 7.63 -11.47
CA MET A 39 10.81 7.59 -12.60
C MET A 39 11.56 7.07 -13.82
N VAL A 40 11.09 5.97 -14.39
CA VAL A 40 11.75 5.27 -15.50
C VAL A 40 10.85 5.21 -16.72
N VAL A 41 11.45 5.28 -17.92
CA VAL A 41 10.74 5.04 -19.17
C VAL A 41 10.57 3.53 -19.34
N ASP A 42 9.36 3.08 -19.59
CA ASP A 42 9.01 1.70 -19.89
C ASP A 42 8.41 1.63 -21.30
N GLN A 43 8.96 0.77 -22.15
CA GLN A 43 8.56 0.61 -23.55
C GLN A 43 7.75 -0.66 -23.81
N ASP A 44 7.69 -1.57 -22.83
CA ASP A 44 7.16 -2.93 -23.04
C ASP A 44 5.85 -3.17 -22.28
N ILE A 45 5.53 -2.34 -21.30
CA ILE A 45 4.38 -2.56 -20.43
C ILE A 45 3.04 -2.30 -21.11
N LEU A 46 3.01 -1.40 -22.11
CA LEU A 46 1.81 -1.08 -22.86
C LEU A 46 1.63 -1.96 -24.09
N ASN A 47 0.47 -2.56 -24.22
CA ASN A 47 0.13 -3.41 -25.38
C ASN A 47 0.12 -2.63 -26.71
N SER A 48 0.02 -1.31 -26.66
CA SER A 48 0.07 -0.43 -27.84
C SER A 48 1.49 -0.23 -28.39
N GLY A 49 2.54 -0.68 -27.69
CA GLY A 49 3.92 -0.40 -28.04
C GLY A 49 4.37 1.06 -27.78
N ARG A 50 3.49 1.89 -27.23
CA ARG A 50 3.85 3.26 -26.79
C ARG A 50 4.69 3.17 -25.53
N GLN A 51 5.66 4.07 -25.38
CA GLN A 51 6.35 4.26 -24.11
C GLN A 51 5.49 5.02 -23.11
N THR A 52 5.76 4.80 -21.84
CA THR A 52 5.23 5.61 -20.72
C THR A 52 6.29 5.75 -19.65
N VAL A 53 6.12 6.72 -18.78
CA VAL A 53 7.00 6.90 -17.61
C VAL A 53 6.28 6.34 -16.38
N ILE A 54 6.96 5.50 -15.63
CA ILE A 54 6.42 4.86 -14.42
C ILE A 54 7.31 5.11 -13.21
N GLY A 55 6.69 5.23 -12.03
CA GLY A 55 7.40 5.29 -10.75
C GLY A 55 7.66 3.88 -10.22
N ARG A 56 8.86 3.34 -10.44
CA ARG A 56 9.24 1.99 -10.03
C ARG A 56 10.16 2.02 -8.82
N ILE A 57 9.89 1.16 -7.84
CA ILE A 57 10.80 0.93 -6.71
C ILE A 57 12.02 0.16 -7.21
N ALA A 58 13.20 0.78 -7.08
CA ALA A 58 14.46 0.22 -7.55
C ALA A 58 15.07 -0.77 -6.56
N GLN A 59 14.84 -0.58 -5.26
CA GLN A 59 15.41 -1.42 -4.23
C GLN A 59 14.74 -2.80 -4.22
N PRO A 60 15.48 -3.87 -3.93
CA PRO A 60 14.89 -5.18 -3.70
C PRO A 60 13.88 -5.13 -2.55
N LEU A 61 12.69 -5.68 -2.78
CA LEU A 61 11.69 -5.83 -1.73
C LEU A 61 12.02 -7.03 -0.83
N PRO A 62 11.68 -6.98 0.46
CA PRO A 62 11.90 -8.11 1.37
C PRO A 62 11.13 -9.34 0.88
N GLN A 63 11.72 -10.51 1.10
CA GLN A 63 11.02 -11.79 0.88
C GLN A 63 10.07 -12.04 2.05
N LEU A 64 8.90 -12.61 1.77
CA LEU A 64 8.04 -13.08 2.83
C LEU A 64 8.65 -14.33 3.51
N PRO A 65 8.50 -14.48 4.83
CA PRO A 65 8.89 -15.72 5.49
C PRO A 65 8.16 -16.92 4.88
N PRO A 66 8.78 -18.12 4.81
CA PRO A 66 8.20 -19.28 4.13
C PRO A 66 6.80 -19.68 4.61
N ALA A 67 6.47 -19.43 5.88
CA ALA A 67 5.15 -19.66 6.44
C ALA A 67 4.03 -18.85 5.76
N PHE A 68 4.39 -17.77 5.07
CA PHE A 68 3.46 -16.88 4.38
C PHE A 68 3.54 -16.98 2.85
N SER A 69 4.12 -18.06 2.30
CA SER A 69 4.31 -18.27 0.87
C SER A 69 3.02 -18.14 0.04
N ARG A 70 1.87 -18.52 0.60
CA ARG A 70 0.56 -18.35 -0.04
C ARG A 70 0.17 -16.88 -0.29
N PHE A 71 0.77 -15.95 0.46
CA PHE A 71 0.56 -14.51 0.33
C PHE A 71 1.67 -13.84 -0.49
N ASP A 72 2.65 -14.58 -0.97
CA ASP A 72 3.83 -14.01 -1.60
C ASP A 72 3.50 -13.40 -2.95
N THR A 73 3.34 -12.09 -2.93
CA THR A 73 3.11 -11.22 -4.09
C THR A 73 4.01 -9.99 -3.97
N ARG A 74 4.30 -9.34 -5.10
CA ARG A 74 5.02 -8.05 -5.08
C ARG A 74 4.33 -7.04 -4.17
N ASN A 75 2.99 -6.99 -4.19
CA ASN A 75 2.20 -6.09 -3.37
C ASN A 75 2.44 -6.31 -1.86
N ASN A 76 2.43 -7.57 -1.41
CA ASN A 76 2.65 -7.89 -0.01
C ASN A 76 4.12 -7.72 0.41
N ARG A 77 5.07 -7.97 -0.49
CA ARG A 77 6.48 -7.64 -0.24
C ARG A 77 6.69 -6.14 -0.05
N LEU A 78 5.98 -5.33 -0.84
CA LEU A 78 6.00 -3.88 -0.67
C LEU A 78 5.33 -3.46 0.64
N ALA A 79 4.19 -4.05 1.01
CA ALA A 79 3.56 -3.85 2.31
C ALA A 79 4.51 -4.22 3.46
N LEU A 80 5.20 -5.36 3.37
CA LEU A 80 6.17 -5.80 4.39
C LEU A 80 7.30 -4.80 4.58
N SER A 81 7.81 -4.20 3.49
CA SER A 81 8.88 -3.20 3.59
C SER A 81 8.48 -1.93 4.36
N ALA A 82 7.20 -1.54 4.30
CA ALA A 82 6.67 -0.44 5.09
C ALA A 82 6.35 -0.88 6.53
N LEU A 83 5.83 -2.11 6.71
CA LEU A 83 5.53 -2.66 8.05
C LEU A 83 6.78 -2.82 8.91
N GLN A 84 7.91 -3.24 8.34
CA GLN A 84 9.18 -3.38 9.05
C GLN A 84 9.67 -2.07 9.70
N GLN A 85 9.31 -0.92 9.13
CA GLN A 85 9.66 0.39 9.67
C GLN A 85 8.88 0.74 10.95
N ILE A 86 7.70 0.15 11.13
CA ILE A 86 6.76 0.42 12.24
C ILE A 86 6.44 -0.84 13.06
N GLU A 87 7.20 -1.90 12.89
CA GLU A 87 6.94 -3.21 13.50
C GLU A 87 6.89 -3.12 15.03
N SER A 88 7.81 -2.37 15.62
CA SER A 88 7.83 -2.11 17.07
C SER A 88 6.58 -1.38 17.56
N ASP A 89 6.04 -0.44 16.78
CA ASP A 89 4.81 0.28 17.14
C ASP A 89 3.58 -0.62 17.05
N VAL A 90 3.55 -1.54 16.08
CA VAL A 90 2.49 -2.57 15.99
C VAL A 90 2.56 -3.50 17.20
N HIS A 91 3.74 -4.01 17.55
CA HIS A 91 3.90 -4.87 18.73
C HIS A 91 3.55 -4.15 20.04
N ASN A 92 3.87 -2.88 20.17
CA ASN A 92 3.45 -2.05 21.31
C ASN A 92 1.92 -1.90 21.36
N ALA A 93 1.26 -1.70 20.21
CA ALA A 93 -0.19 -1.66 20.16
C ALA A 93 -0.84 -3.00 20.57
N ILE A 94 -0.27 -4.13 20.10
CA ILE A 94 -0.71 -5.48 20.50
C ILE A 94 -0.57 -5.68 22.02
N ALA A 95 0.56 -5.27 22.59
CA ALA A 95 0.80 -5.41 24.02
C ALA A 95 -0.18 -4.58 24.88
N VAL A 96 -0.60 -3.40 24.36
CA VAL A 96 -1.51 -2.50 25.08
C VAL A 96 -2.97 -2.91 24.93
N TYR A 97 -3.40 -3.32 23.73
CA TYR A 97 -4.82 -3.48 23.42
C TYR A 97 -5.26 -4.93 23.26
N GLY A 98 -4.34 -5.84 22.99
CA GLY A 98 -4.67 -7.22 22.62
C GLY A 98 -4.87 -7.40 21.11
N ARG A 99 -4.75 -8.65 20.65
CA ARG A 99 -4.78 -9.04 19.23
C ARG A 99 -6.17 -8.91 18.59
N ASP A 100 -7.22 -9.04 19.38
CA ASP A 100 -8.63 -8.94 19.00
C ASP A 100 -9.11 -7.48 18.93
N ARG A 101 -8.33 -6.55 19.52
CA ARG A 101 -8.68 -5.13 19.56
C ARG A 101 -7.94 -4.27 18.51
N ILE A 102 -7.24 -4.94 17.58
CA ILE A 102 -6.55 -4.26 16.48
C ILE A 102 -7.15 -4.73 15.16
N ALA A 103 -7.64 -3.79 14.36
CA ALA A 103 -8.09 -4.05 13.00
C ALA A 103 -6.99 -3.82 11.96
N VAL A 104 -7.15 -4.43 10.79
CA VAL A 104 -6.33 -4.16 9.59
C VAL A 104 -7.26 -3.69 8.48
N VAL A 105 -7.05 -2.47 7.97
CA VAL A 105 -7.85 -1.92 6.87
C VAL A 105 -6.92 -1.35 5.81
N ILE A 106 -6.81 -2.04 4.67
CA ILE A 106 -5.87 -1.69 3.60
C ILE A 106 -6.63 -1.25 2.35
N GLY A 107 -6.21 -0.13 1.78
CA GLY A 107 -6.67 0.35 0.47
C GLY A 107 -5.76 -0.21 -0.63
N THR A 108 -6.36 -0.87 -1.63
CA THR A 108 -5.62 -1.33 -2.81
C THR A 108 -6.55 -1.42 -4.02
N SER A 109 -6.00 -1.16 -5.20
CA SER A 109 -6.67 -1.38 -6.47
C SER A 109 -5.96 -2.43 -7.33
N THR A 110 -4.77 -2.85 -6.92
CA THR A 110 -3.92 -3.76 -7.67
C THR A 110 -3.71 -5.10 -7.00
N SER A 111 -3.61 -5.15 -5.65
CA SER A 111 -3.31 -6.40 -4.95
C SER A 111 -2.18 -7.19 -5.64
N GLY A 112 -2.31 -8.49 -5.81
CA GLY A 112 -1.36 -9.35 -6.53
C GLY A 112 -1.68 -9.55 -8.02
N ILE A 113 -2.33 -8.57 -8.67
CA ILE A 113 -2.67 -8.66 -10.12
C ILE A 113 -1.43 -8.87 -10.97
N SER A 114 -0.32 -8.17 -10.70
CA SER A 114 0.93 -8.35 -11.45
C SER A 114 1.47 -9.79 -11.40
N ASP A 115 1.36 -10.43 -10.24
CA ASP A 115 1.78 -11.83 -10.05
C ASP A 115 0.84 -12.78 -10.81
N GLY A 116 -0.46 -12.46 -10.84
CA GLY A 116 -1.44 -13.18 -11.65
C GLY A 116 -1.21 -13.02 -13.16
N GLU A 117 -0.81 -11.83 -13.62
CA GLU A 117 -0.46 -11.57 -15.03
C GLU A 117 0.75 -12.43 -15.46
N ILE A 118 1.78 -12.53 -14.60
CA ILE A 118 2.96 -13.37 -14.84
C ILE A 118 2.54 -14.83 -14.91
N ALA A 119 1.80 -15.33 -13.91
CA ALA A 119 1.34 -16.71 -13.87
C ALA A 119 0.44 -17.09 -15.07
N PHE A 120 -0.37 -16.15 -15.54
CA PHE A 120 -1.17 -16.35 -16.75
C PHE A 120 -0.32 -16.40 -18.03
N GLY A 121 0.73 -15.56 -18.09
CA GLY A 121 1.73 -15.63 -19.17
C GLY A 121 2.43 -17.00 -19.22
N ASP A 122 2.83 -17.52 -18.07
CA ASP A 122 3.45 -18.84 -17.95
C ASP A 122 2.49 -19.94 -18.40
N LYS A 123 1.21 -19.86 -18.04
CA LYS A 123 0.18 -20.79 -18.52
C LYS A 123 0.03 -20.75 -20.02
N LEU A 124 0.05 -19.57 -20.63
CA LEU A 124 -0.04 -19.46 -22.10
C LEU A 124 1.18 -20.07 -22.80
N ALA A 125 2.37 -19.91 -22.21
CA ALA A 125 3.61 -20.43 -22.77
C ALA A 125 3.79 -21.93 -22.54
N ASN A 126 3.40 -22.46 -21.37
CA ASN A 126 3.73 -23.82 -20.93
C ASN A 126 2.49 -24.73 -20.81
N GLY A 127 1.28 -24.21 -20.98
CA GLY A 127 0.02 -24.96 -20.90
C GLY A 127 -0.60 -25.06 -19.50
N GLU A 128 0.16 -24.76 -18.44
CA GLU A 128 -0.27 -24.85 -17.04
C GLU A 128 0.20 -23.67 -16.19
N PHE A 129 -0.49 -23.41 -15.10
CA PHE A 129 -0.05 -22.41 -14.13
C PHE A 129 1.17 -22.91 -13.36
N PRO A 130 2.05 -21.97 -12.90
CA PRO A 130 3.13 -22.31 -11.97
C PRO A 130 2.59 -23.03 -10.72
N ALA A 131 3.36 -23.98 -10.20
CA ALA A 131 2.94 -24.82 -9.05
C ALA A 131 2.67 -24.02 -7.77
N ASP A 132 3.29 -22.86 -7.62
CA ASP A 132 3.11 -21.93 -6.50
C ASP A 132 2.02 -20.87 -6.75
N TYR A 133 1.39 -20.90 -7.93
CA TYR A 133 0.28 -19.99 -8.22
C TYR A 133 -0.96 -20.39 -7.44
N HIS A 134 -1.58 -19.40 -6.79
CA HIS A 134 -2.87 -19.55 -6.14
C HIS A 134 -3.73 -18.32 -6.42
N TYR A 135 -4.98 -18.52 -6.80
CA TYR A 135 -5.90 -17.44 -7.17
C TYR A 135 -6.06 -16.39 -6.07
N THR A 136 -6.02 -16.81 -4.80
CA THR A 136 -6.12 -15.89 -3.65
C THR A 136 -5.04 -14.81 -3.63
N LYS A 137 -3.92 -15.00 -4.33
CA LYS A 137 -2.87 -13.97 -4.48
C LYS A 137 -3.40 -12.69 -5.15
N GLN A 138 -4.42 -12.82 -6.01
CA GLN A 138 -5.04 -11.67 -6.73
C GLN A 138 -6.24 -11.07 -6.00
N GLU A 139 -6.78 -11.70 -4.97
CA GLU A 139 -7.92 -11.19 -4.24
C GLU A 139 -7.57 -9.87 -3.55
N LEU A 140 -8.47 -8.90 -3.61
CA LEU A 140 -8.24 -7.58 -3.00
C LEU A 140 -8.01 -7.66 -1.49
N GLY A 141 -8.58 -8.66 -0.81
CA GLY A 141 -8.38 -8.94 0.60
C GLY A 141 -7.00 -9.49 0.97
N ASN A 142 -6.23 -9.98 -0.01
CA ASN A 142 -4.99 -10.72 0.25
C ASN A 142 -3.98 -9.95 1.13
N CYS A 143 -3.83 -8.63 0.93
CA CYS A 143 -2.89 -7.85 1.72
C CYS A 143 -3.33 -7.67 3.18
N SER A 144 -4.63 -7.42 3.43
CA SER A 144 -5.15 -7.32 4.81
C SER A 144 -5.06 -8.66 5.54
N ASP A 145 -5.33 -9.76 4.85
CA ASP A 145 -5.21 -11.12 5.38
C ASP A 145 -3.75 -11.47 5.72
N PHE A 146 -2.82 -11.08 4.83
CA PHE A 146 -1.39 -11.23 5.08
C PHE A 146 -0.95 -10.49 6.34
N ILE A 147 -1.31 -9.22 6.48
CA ILE A 147 -0.91 -8.38 7.63
C ILE A 147 -1.51 -8.95 8.93
N ALA A 148 -2.78 -9.35 8.90
CA ALA A 148 -3.43 -9.96 10.05
C ALA A 148 -2.72 -11.27 10.47
N ALA A 149 -2.39 -12.13 9.49
CA ALA A 149 -1.66 -13.36 9.75
C ALA A 149 -0.23 -13.13 10.23
N TYR A 150 0.47 -12.12 9.68
CA TYR A 150 1.86 -11.80 10.03
C TYR A 150 2.01 -11.39 11.50
N PHE A 151 1.06 -10.61 12.02
CA PHE A 151 1.03 -10.18 13.43
C PHE A 151 0.14 -11.04 14.32
N ASP A 152 -0.44 -12.13 13.78
CA ASP A 152 -1.37 -13.01 14.49
C ASP A 152 -2.54 -12.23 15.13
N LEU A 153 -3.15 -11.32 14.35
CA LEU A 153 -4.29 -10.52 14.79
C LEU A 153 -5.60 -11.27 14.56
N SER A 154 -6.52 -11.13 15.51
CA SER A 154 -7.87 -11.71 15.43
C SER A 154 -8.99 -10.68 15.33
N GLY A 155 -8.63 -9.39 15.27
CA GLY A 155 -9.57 -8.31 15.02
C GLY A 155 -10.03 -8.27 13.55
N PRO A 156 -11.01 -7.39 13.22
CA PRO A 156 -11.50 -7.25 11.85
C PRO A 156 -10.37 -6.88 10.89
N HIS A 157 -10.29 -7.60 9.76
CA HIS A 157 -9.33 -7.28 8.71
C HIS A 157 -9.98 -7.41 7.34
N TYR A 158 -9.79 -6.40 6.50
CA TYR A 158 -10.35 -6.35 5.14
C TYR A 158 -9.74 -5.22 4.31
N SER A 159 -9.93 -5.31 3.02
CA SER A 159 -9.47 -4.30 2.08
C SER A 159 -10.63 -3.45 1.55
N VAL A 160 -10.30 -2.21 1.20
CA VAL A 160 -11.22 -1.25 0.55
C VAL A 160 -10.64 -0.94 -0.83
N SER A 161 -11.45 -1.16 -1.87
CA SER A 161 -11.09 -0.80 -3.23
C SER A 161 -12.12 0.18 -3.80
N THR A 162 -11.72 1.43 -3.91
CA THR A 162 -12.51 2.53 -4.48
C THR A 162 -11.65 3.34 -5.45
N ALA A 163 -10.88 2.62 -6.28
CA ALA A 163 -9.92 3.17 -7.23
C ALA A 163 -8.95 4.16 -6.54
N CYS A 164 -8.71 5.32 -7.14
CA CYS A 164 -7.75 6.33 -6.66
C CYS A 164 -7.98 6.80 -5.21
N SER A 165 -9.18 6.63 -4.66
CA SER A 165 -9.52 7.06 -3.30
C SER A 165 -9.38 5.98 -2.23
N SER A 166 -8.96 4.76 -2.59
CA SER A 166 -8.88 3.61 -1.68
C SER A 166 -8.08 3.92 -0.42
N SER A 167 -6.85 4.37 -0.57
CA SER A 167 -5.93 4.67 0.54
C SER A 167 -6.39 5.82 1.45
N GLY A 168 -7.20 6.75 0.93
CA GLY A 168 -7.80 7.81 1.75
C GLY A 168 -9.03 7.31 2.52
N ARG A 169 -9.86 6.46 1.90
CA ARG A 169 -11.11 5.97 2.50
C ARG A 169 -10.89 5.06 3.70
N VAL A 170 -9.80 4.32 3.73
CA VAL A 170 -9.49 3.43 4.86
C VAL A 170 -9.33 4.18 6.18
N PHE A 171 -8.89 5.44 6.17
CA PHE A 171 -8.81 6.27 7.39
C PHE A 171 -10.19 6.61 7.95
N LEU A 172 -11.20 6.85 7.09
CA LEU A 172 -12.59 7.02 7.54
C LEU A 172 -13.13 5.73 8.15
N THR A 173 -12.76 4.60 7.58
CA THR A 173 -13.14 3.28 8.10
C THR A 173 -12.47 3.03 9.45
N ALA A 174 -11.16 3.27 9.59
CA ALA A 174 -10.44 3.16 10.84
C ALA A 174 -11.06 4.04 11.94
N GLN A 175 -11.40 5.28 11.61
CA GLN A 175 -12.07 6.19 12.53
C GLN A 175 -13.42 5.66 13.00
N ARG A 176 -14.21 5.05 12.10
CA ARG A 176 -15.52 4.47 12.45
C ARG A 176 -15.38 3.27 13.37
N LEU A 177 -14.43 2.35 13.07
CA LEU A 177 -14.17 1.16 13.89
C LEU A 177 -13.76 1.53 15.31
N ILE A 178 -12.86 2.51 15.44
CA ILE A 178 -12.40 2.99 16.76
C ILE A 178 -13.53 3.71 17.51
N ARG A 179 -14.27 4.60 16.84
CA ARG A 179 -15.37 5.35 17.48
C ARG A 179 -16.53 4.48 17.93
N SER A 180 -16.81 3.41 17.21
CA SER A 180 -17.84 2.44 17.58
C SER A 180 -17.39 1.50 18.72
N GLY A 181 -16.12 1.57 19.14
CA GLY A 181 -15.58 0.72 20.19
C GLY A 181 -15.33 -0.73 19.76
N ILE A 182 -15.39 -1.01 18.45
CA ILE A 182 -15.08 -2.36 17.91
C ILE A 182 -13.63 -2.69 18.15
N VAL A 183 -12.73 -1.71 17.92
CA VAL A 183 -11.28 -1.84 18.15
C VAL A 183 -10.72 -0.58 18.82
N ASP A 184 -9.48 -0.66 19.31
CA ASP A 184 -8.78 0.45 19.96
C ASP A 184 -7.65 1.01 19.09
N ALA A 185 -7.13 0.18 18.16
CA ALA A 185 -6.16 0.61 17.16
C ALA A 185 -6.46 -0.04 15.80
N VAL A 186 -5.91 0.56 14.73
CA VAL A 186 -6.04 0.05 13.37
C VAL A 186 -4.70 0.19 12.65
N ILE A 187 -4.26 -0.90 12.03
CA ILE A 187 -3.23 -0.86 11.00
C ILE A 187 -3.94 -0.43 9.72
N VAL A 188 -3.61 0.76 9.22
CA VAL A 188 -4.37 1.42 8.15
C VAL A 188 -3.44 2.05 7.13
N GLY A 189 -3.77 1.92 5.87
CA GLY A 189 -2.97 2.51 4.79
C GLY A 189 -3.35 2.00 3.43
N GLY A 190 -2.44 2.16 2.48
CA GLY A 190 -2.65 1.67 1.13
C GLY A 190 -1.37 1.14 0.51
N VAL A 191 -1.53 0.19 -0.40
CA VAL A 191 -0.44 -0.39 -1.17
C VAL A 191 -0.93 -0.73 -2.57
N ASP A 192 -0.21 -0.21 -3.56
CA ASP A 192 -0.44 -0.53 -4.97
C ASP A 192 0.89 -0.74 -5.69
N THR A 193 0.92 -1.70 -6.60
CA THR A 193 2.08 -2.05 -7.42
C THR A 193 1.76 -1.87 -8.90
N ILE A 194 2.81 -1.75 -9.72
CA ILE A 194 2.69 -1.66 -11.17
C ILE A 194 2.13 -2.98 -11.71
N CYS A 195 1.06 -2.90 -12.51
CA CYS A 195 0.50 -4.02 -13.27
C CYS A 195 0.05 -3.57 -14.67
N ARG A 196 0.07 -4.49 -15.64
CA ARG A 196 -0.31 -4.21 -17.03
C ARG A 196 -1.78 -3.82 -17.15
N LEU A 197 -2.65 -4.44 -16.35
CA LEU A 197 -4.10 -4.15 -16.34
C LEU A 197 -4.36 -2.66 -16.09
N THR A 198 -3.78 -2.10 -15.03
CA THR A 198 -3.98 -0.69 -14.69
C THR A 198 -3.40 0.22 -15.75
N LEU A 199 -2.17 -0.03 -16.19
CA LEU A 199 -1.50 0.82 -17.18
C LEU A 199 -2.21 0.79 -18.54
N ASN A 200 -2.58 -0.39 -19.02
CA ASN A 200 -3.31 -0.49 -20.29
C ASN A 200 -4.73 0.08 -20.19
N GLY A 201 -5.39 -0.03 -19.03
CA GLY A 201 -6.65 0.64 -18.77
C GLY A 201 -6.54 2.17 -18.90
N PHE A 202 -5.56 2.79 -18.25
CA PHE A 202 -5.30 4.24 -18.38
C PHE A 202 -4.82 4.64 -19.77
N ASN A 203 -4.06 3.77 -20.45
CA ASN A 203 -3.68 4.00 -21.86
C ASN A 203 -4.90 4.01 -22.78
N GLY A 204 -5.85 3.10 -22.57
CA GLY A 204 -7.12 3.05 -23.33
C GLY A 204 -8.01 4.30 -23.09
N LEU A 205 -7.84 4.97 -21.97
CA LEU A 205 -8.49 6.27 -21.66
C LEU A 205 -7.68 7.48 -22.17
N GLU A 206 -6.57 7.26 -22.86
CA GLU A 206 -5.65 8.31 -23.33
C GLU A 206 -5.12 9.20 -22.20
N ALA A 207 -5.05 8.67 -20.98
CA ALA A 207 -4.69 9.43 -19.79
C ALA A 207 -3.20 9.38 -19.45
N LEU A 208 -2.41 8.47 -20.06
CA LEU A 208 -0.98 8.32 -19.75
C LEU A 208 -0.12 9.30 -20.53
N SER A 209 0.85 9.89 -19.83
CA SER A 209 1.94 10.65 -20.43
C SER A 209 3.05 9.71 -20.89
N ASP A 210 3.64 9.99 -22.05
CA ASP A 210 4.84 9.36 -22.61
C ASP A 210 6.14 9.98 -22.05
N THR A 211 6.03 11.09 -21.34
CA THR A 211 7.10 11.81 -20.68
C THR A 211 6.79 11.98 -19.19
N LEU A 212 7.70 12.58 -18.43
CA LEU A 212 7.43 12.93 -17.04
C LEU A 212 6.29 13.94 -16.98
N CYS A 213 5.20 13.58 -16.30
CA CYS A 213 4.03 14.42 -16.15
C CYS A 213 4.34 15.71 -15.37
N LYS A 214 3.61 16.78 -15.68
CA LYS A 214 3.73 18.09 -15.07
C LYS A 214 2.42 18.47 -14.37
N PRO A 215 2.20 17.99 -13.13
CA PRO A 215 0.97 18.29 -12.41
C PRO A 215 0.73 19.80 -12.32
N PHE A 216 -0.51 20.21 -12.57
CA PHE A 216 -0.98 21.61 -12.56
C PHE A 216 -0.38 22.54 -13.63
N ASP A 217 0.57 22.09 -14.45
CA ASP A 217 1.11 22.89 -15.55
C ASP A 217 0.06 23.11 -16.65
N GLN A 218 0.12 24.27 -17.32
CA GLN A 218 -0.76 24.56 -18.46
C GLN A 218 -0.52 23.62 -19.66
N HIS A 219 0.68 23.06 -19.78
CA HIS A 219 1.10 22.12 -20.84
C HIS A 219 1.13 20.67 -20.35
N ARG A 220 0.37 20.34 -19.30
CA ARG A 220 0.27 18.95 -18.80
C ARG A 220 -0.30 18.03 -19.89
N ASN A 221 0.26 16.84 -20.00
CA ASN A 221 -0.05 15.89 -21.09
C ASN A 221 -0.47 14.49 -20.56
N GLY A 222 -1.09 14.43 -19.40
CA GLY A 222 -1.53 13.18 -18.77
C GLY A 222 -0.86 12.90 -17.43
N ILE A 223 -0.88 11.66 -17.00
CA ILE A 223 -0.36 11.19 -15.70
C ILE A 223 0.70 10.12 -15.89
N ASN A 224 1.51 9.92 -14.87
CA ASN A 224 2.37 8.75 -14.73
C ASN A 224 1.87 7.89 -13.58
N ILE A 225 1.91 6.57 -13.75
CA ILE A 225 1.54 5.60 -12.72
C ILE A 225 2.80 5.17 -11.98
N GLY A 226 2.67 4.97 -10.67
CA GLY A 226 3.76 4.48 -9.83
C GLY A 226 3.29 3.45 -8.82
N GLU A 227 4.24 2.77 -8.20
CA GLU A 227 4.01 1.88 -7.07
C GLU A 227 4.42 2.56 -5.77
N ALA A 228 3.62 2.36 -4.74
CA ALA A 228 3.90 2.90 -3.41
C ALA A 228 3.13 2.13 -2.32
N CYS A 229 3.64 2.23 -1.11
CA CYS A 229 2.99 1.77 0.09
C CYS A 229 3.13 2.81 1.20
N SER A 230 2.03 3.05 1.93
CA SER A 230 2.06 3.74 3.21
C SER A 230 1.17 2.99 4.19
N ILE A 231 1.76 2.48 5.27
CA ILE A 231 1.02 1.78 6.33
C ILE A 231 1.28 2.49 7.65
N ASN A 232 0.21 2.68 8.40
CA ASN A 232 0.21 3.47 9.60
C ASN A 232 -0.45 2.71 10.76
N VAL A 233 -0.02 2.99 11.98
CA VAL A 233 -0.76 2.63 13.20
C VAL A 233 -1.58 3.83 13.62
N ALA A 234 -2.90 3.69 13.60
CA ALA A 234 -3.85 4.72 14.01
C ALA A 234 -4.61 4.31 15.26
N LYS A 235 -4.80 5.25 16.19
CA LYS A 235 -5.50 5.02 17.46
C LYS A 235 -6.23 6.26 17.93
N GLN A 236 -7.09 6.09 18.93
CA GLN A 236 -7.67 7.21 19.68
C GLN A 236 -6.63 7.76 20.67
N ASN A 237 -6.62 9.06 20.92
CA ASN A 237 -5.79 9.65 21.96
C ASN A 237 -6.38 9.30 23.34
N THR A 238 -5.87 8.26 23.96
CA THR A 238 -5.99 8.09 25.40
C THR A 238 -4.84 8.85 26.03
N ARG A 239 -5.12 9.81 26.90
CA ARG A 239 -4.15 10.73 27.56
C ARG A 239 -3.04 10.05 28.39
N ALA A 240 -2.82 8.75 28.25
CA ALA A 240 -1.78 8.01 28.95
C ALA A 240 -0.95 7.23 27.92
N CYS A 241 0.28 7.66 27.71
CA CYS A 241 1.35 7.07 26.90
C CYS A 241 1.55 7.61 25.49
N CYS A 242 2.20 8.75 25.37
CA CYS A 242 3.16 8.96 24.28
C CYS A 242 4.17 10.07 24.68
N PRO A 243 5.48 9.81 24.68
CA PRO A 243 6.44 10.87 24.59
C PRO A 243 6.31 11.49 23.21
N SER A 244 6.00 12.79 23.19
CA SER A 244 5.89 13.59 21.98
C SER A 244 7.19 13.52 21.16
N ARG A 245 7.20 12.79 20.04
CA ARG A 245 8.15 13.09 18.98
C ARG A 245 7.70 14.41 18.36
N SER A 246 8.38 15.48 18.69
CA SER A 246 8.22 16.77 18.04
C SER A 246 8.74 16.65 16.62
N TRP A 247 7.86 16.73 15.64
CA TRP A 247 8.22 17.04 14.26
C TRP A 247 8.75 18.48 14.25
N ARG A 248 10.06 18.66 14.06
CA ARG A 248 10.69 19.95 13.75
C ARG A 248 11.09 19.94 12.28
#